data_81dd305aa6e99a8dd23b4db240fd1157
#
_entry.id   81dd305aa6e99a8dd23b4db240fd1157
#
_cell.length_a   1.000
_cell.length_b   1.000
_cell.length_c   1.000
_cell.angle_alpha   90.00
_cell.angle_beta   90.00
_cell.angle_gamma   90.00
#
_symmetry.space_group_name_H-M   'P 1'
#
loop_
_entity.id
_entity.type
_entity.pdbx_description
1 polymer ?
#
loop_
_entity_poly.entity_id
_entity_poly.type
_entity_poly.pdbx_seq_one_letter_code
_entity_poly.pdbx_strand_id
1 'polypeptide(L)'
;YEKITTSYNLSIRNNYNFRPRDPERLRQQGDSTLARRLEEADVQWYEALFDRDKYELATGNQELYDFEAEHRIPVNTRFRVNRFNLNVTPNANYESTWHVSTRRLSVNRDTTFTDDGEIDRIRDEQVEEVTPGFFAERRFSVGVNTSTEAFGTFPLAVGPFEGLRHRIRPNLSFRYSPNFNASFWGQTRVLRDSLGNPVRTADGRVQRY
;
A
#
# COMPACT_ATOMS: atom_id res chain seq x y z
N TYR A 1 -3.23 36.99 10.92
CA TYR A 1 -3.80 36.40 9.69
C TYR A 1 -3.66 34.90 9.80
N GLU A 2 -4.78 34.21 9.77
CA GLU A 2 -4.85 32.76 9.66
C GLU A 2 -4.63 32.39 8.17
N LYS A 3 -3.69 31.51 7.90
CA LYS A 3 -3.43 31.05 6.54
C LYS A 3 -3.71 29.55 6.46
N ILE A 4 -4.68 29.20 5.64
CA ILE A 4 -4.93 27.81 5.26
C ILE A 4 -4.18 27.56 3.95
N THR A 5 -3.38 26.51 3.93
CA THR A 5 -2.67 26.06 2.73
C THR A 5 -3.09 24.65 2.43
N THR A 6 -3.55 24.43 1.21
CA THR A 6 -3.87 23.11 0.69
C THR A 6 -3.25 22.97 -0.69
N SER A 7 -2.92 21.77 -1.09
CA SER A 7 -2.50 21.42 -2.42
C SER A 7 -3.13 20.11 -2.83
N TYR A 8 -3.18 19.84 -4.12
CA TYR A 8 -3.58 18.56 -4.65
C TYR A 8 -2.43 18.02 -5.47
N ASN A 9 -1.98 16.82 -5.13
CA ASN A 9 -0.93 16.14 -5.85
C ASN A 9 -1.51 14.85 -6.43
N LEU A 10 -1.38 14.69 -7.74
CA LEU A 10 -1.73 13.47 -8.46
C LEU A 10 -0.46 12.87 -9.05
N SER A 11 -0.17 11.64 -8.69
CA SER A 11 0.88 10.84 -9.30
C SER A 11 0.25 9.65 -9.99
N ILE A 12 0.49 9.50 -11.27
CA ILE A 12 -0.01 8.37 -12.06
C ILE A 12 1.19 7.55 -12.50
N ARG A 13 1.14 6.26 -12.18
CA ARG A 13 2.08 5.27 -12.67
C ARG A 13 1.31 4.24 -13.46
N ASN A 14 1.78 3.94 -14.65
CA ASN A 14 1.28 2.85 -15.45
C ASN A 14 2.47 2.07 -16.00
N ASN A 15 2.50 0.79 -15.75
CA ASN A 15 3.57 -0.07 -16.21
C ASN A 15 2.99 -1.19 -17.09
N TYR A 16 3.37 -1.17 -18.36
CA TYR A 16 3.05 -2.20 -19.31
C TYR A 16 4.32 -3.00 -19.63
N ASN A 17 4.31 -4.29 -19.34
CA ASN A 17 5.46 -5.16 -19.55
C ASN A 17 5.05 -6.34 -20.44
N PHE A 18 5.47 -6.29 -21.69
CA PHE A 18 5.25 -7.38 -22.65
C PHE A 18 6.50 -8.24 -22.79
N ARG A 19 6.44 -9.44 -22.24
CA ARG A 19 7.49 -10.46 -22.33
C ARG A 19 6.85 -11.75 -22.81
N PRO A 20 6.83 -12.01 -24.12
CA PRO A 20 6.20 -13.20 -24.65
C PRO A 20 6.95 -14.45 -24.19
N ARG A 21 6.19 -15.50 -23.97
CA ARG A 21 6.72 -16.83 -23.65
C ARG A 21 7.43 -17.40 -24.88
N ASP A 22 8.47 -18.16 -24.62
CA ASP A 22 9.20 -18.88 -25.67
C ASP A 22 8.49 -20.22 -25.97
N PRO A 23 8.00 -20.45 -27.21
CA PRO A 23 7.32 -21.68 -27.57
C PRO A 23 8.22 -22.92 -27.44
N GLU A 24 9.53 -22.78 -27.64
CA GLU A 24 10.46 -23.92 -27.53
C GLU A 24 10.60 -24.36 -26.08
N ARG A 25 10.64 -23.39 -25.12
CA ARG A 25 10.66 -23.71 -23.70
C ARG A 25 9.37 -24.39 -23.26
N LEU A 26 8.21 -23.95 -23.77
CA LEU A 26 6.92 -24.57 -23.46
C LEU A 26 6.89 -26.02 -23.93
N ARG A 27 7.44 -26.34 -25.13
CA ARG A 27 7.57 -27.71 -25.60
C ARG A 27 8.46 -28.56 -24.69
N GLN A 28 9.58 -28.00 -24.24
CA GLN A 28 10.48 -28.69 -23.29
C GLN A 28 9.82 -28.97 -21.94
N GLN A 29 8.89 -28.13 -21.52
CA GLN A 29 8.11 -28.32 -20.32
C GLN A 29 6.89 -29.25 -20.47
N GLY A 30 6.67 -29.77 -21.69
CA GLY A 30 5.58 -30.70 -21.99
C GLY A 30 4.30 -30.05 -22.51
N ASP A 31 4.24 -28.71 -22.59
CA ASP A 31 3.05 -27.98 -23.02
C ASP A 31 3.06 -27.63 -24.51
N SER A 32 3.06 -28.67 -25.33
CA SER A 32 3.09 -28.57 -26.82
C SER A 32 1.83 -27.91 -27.38
N THR A 33 0.70 -28.01 -26.67
CA THR A 33 -0.58 -27.41 -27.10
C THR A 33 -0.54 -25.90 -26.99
N LEU A 34 -0.07 -25.37 -25.86
CA LEU A 34 0.09 -23.95 -25.67
C LEU A 34 1.16 -23.37 -26.59
N ALA A 35 2.29 -24.08 -26.77
CA ALA A 35 3.35 -23.67 -27.69
C ALA A 35 2.81 -23.46 -29.10
N ARG A 36 2.03 -24.43 -29.64
CA ARG A 36 1.40 -24.31 -30.95
C ARG A 36 0.43 -23.15 -31.05
N ARG A 37 -0.45 -22.98 -30.05
CA ARG A 37 -1.39 -21.86 -30.01
C ARG A 37 -0.70 -20.50 -30.02
N LEU A 38 0.42 -20.39 -29.32
CA LEU A 38 1.22 -19.16 -29.25
C LEU A 38 1.86 -18.87 -30.64
N GLU A 39 2.39 -19.87 -31.33
CA GLU A 39 2.93 -19.69 -32.66
C GLU A 39 1.88 -19.37 -33.72
N GLU A 40 0.71 -20.00 -33.64
CA GLU A 40 -0.41 -19.74 -34.55
C GLU A 40 -0.99 -18.34 -34.34
N ALA A 41 -1.00 -17.84 -33.09
CA ALA A 41 -1.54 -16.54 -32.76
C ALA A 41 -0.59 -15.38 -33.12
N ASP A 42 0.74 -15.61 -33.15
CA ASP A 42 1.81 -14.61 -33.42
C ASP A 42 1.53 -13.23 -32.83
N VAL A 43 1.22 -13.21 -31.54
CA VAL A 43 0.74 -12.02 -30.85
C VAL A 43 1.80 -10.94 -30.78
N GLN A 44 1.51 -9.80 -31.40
CA GLN A 44 2.37 -8.64 -31.35
C GLN A 44 2.09 -7.79 -30.10
N TRP A 45 3.12 -7.09 -29.57
CA TRP A 45 3.02 -6.30 -28.36
C TRP A 45 1.89 -5.24 -28.40
N TYR A 46 1.67 -4.62 -29.56
CA TYR A 46 0.65 -3.60 -29.73
C TYR A 46 -0.77 -4.19 -29.81
N GLU A 47 -0.95 -5.42 -30.26
CA GLU A 47 -2.23 -6.13 -30.20
C GLU A 47 -2.57 -6.50 -28.76
N ALA A 48 -1.59 -7.03 -28.04
CA ALA A 48 -1.72 -7.38 -26.64
C ALA A 48 -1.99 -6.16 -25.75
N LEU A 49 -1.63 -4.95 -26.19
CA LEU A 49 -1.89 -3.71 -25.47
C LEU A 49 -3.40 -3.43 -25.31
N PHE A 50 -4.22 -3.82 -26.27
CA PHE A 50 -5.67 -3.56 -26.28
C PHE A 50 -6.51 -4.82 -26.07
N ASP A 51 -5.89 -5.99 -26.07
CA ASP A 51 -6.56 -7.28 -25.94
C ASP A 51 -5.91 -8.08 -24.79
N ARG A 52 -6.66 -8.19 -23.68
CA ARG A 52 -6.21 -8.90 -22.50
C ARG A 52 -5.97 -10.39 -22.75
N ASP A 53 -6.82 -11.02 -23.53
CA ASP A 53 -6.73 -12.46 -23.78
C ASP A 53 -5.48 -12.78 -24.60
N LYS A 54 -5.15 -11.92 -25.57
CA LYS A 54 -3.89 -11.99 -26.31
C LYS A 54 -2.68 -11.75 -25.40
N TYR A 55 -2.78 -10.77 -24.51
CA TYR A 55 -1.71 -10.50 -23.55
C TYR A 55 -1.46 -11.70 -22.63
N GLU A 56 -2.52 -12.27 -22.05
CA GLU A 56 -2.42 -13.45 -21.19
C GLU A 56 -1.90 -14.66 -21.95
N LEU A 57 -2.36 -14.90 -23.18
CA LEU A 57 -1.85 -15.95 -24.03
C LEU A 57 -0.34 -15.79 -24.28
N ALA A 58 0.09 -14.61 -24.66
CA ALA A 58 1.49 -14.35 -25.00
C ALA A 58 2.43 -14.39 -23.80
N THR A 59 2.04 -13.76 -22.69
CA THR A 59 2.92 -13.55 -21.52
C THR A 59 2.68 -14.54 -20.38
N GLY A 60 1.47 -15.08 -20.28
CA GLY A 60 1.00 -15.85 -19.14
C GLY A 60 0.70 -15.03 -17.92
N ASN A 61 0.73 -13.73 -18.04
CA ASN A 61 0.40 -12.82 -16.96
C ASN A 61 -1.05 -12.34 -17.13
N GLN A 62 -1.81 -12.33 -16.04
CA GLN A 62 -3.19 -11.87 -16.03
C GLN A 62 -3.30 -10.36 -15.86
N GLU A 63 -2.24 -9.71 -15.40
CA GLU A 63 -2.18 -8.26 -15.22
C GLU A 63 -1.68 -7.59 -16.50
N LEU A 64 -2.61 -7.06 -17.29
CA LEU A 64 -2.28 -6.30 -18.51
C LEU A 64 -1.56 -5.00 -18.16
N TYR A 65 -2.02 -4.32 -17.11
CA TYR A 65 -1.46 -3.06 -16.64
C TYR A 65 -1.24 -3.08 -15.14
N ASP A 66 -0.11 -2.56 -14.71
CA ASP A 66 0.15 -2.18 -13.33
C ASP A 66 -0.13 -0.67 -13.21
N PHE A 67 -1.43 -0.33 -13.16
CA PHE A 67 -1.89 1.05 -13.06
C PHE A 67 -2.12 1.42 -11.61
N GLU A 68 -1.46 2.49 -11.21
CA GLU A 68 -1.60 3.10 -9.90
C GLU A 68 -1.77 4.61 -10.04
N ALA A 69 -2.80 5.16 -9.44
CA ALA A 69 -2.99 6.59 -9.33
C ALA A 69 -3.06 7.00 -7.86
N GLU A 70 -2.06 7.71 -7.40
CA GLU A 70 -1.98 8.23 -6.04
C GLU A 70 -2.48 9.67 -5.98
N HIS A 71 -3.50 9.90 -5.17
CA HIS A 71 -4.06 11.21 -4.89
C HIS A 71 -3.67 11.61 -3.48
N ARG A 72 -3.02 12.76 -3.31
CA ARG A 72 -2.63 13.28 -2.00
C ARG A 72 -3.11 14.71 -1.81
N ILE A 73 -3.80 14.95 -0.71
CA ILE A 73 -4.35 16.25 -0.34
C ILE A 73 -3.86 16.61 1.07
N PRO A 74 -2.73 17.30 1.19
CA PRO A 74 -2.30 17.87 2.46
C PRO A 74 -3.05 19.18 2.73
N VAL A 75 -3.53 19.33 3.95
CA VAL A 75 -4.14 20.56 4.46
C VAL A 75 -3.35 21.01 5.67
N ASN A 76 -2.84 22.22 5.64
CA ASN A 76 -2.09 22.82 6.71
C ASN A 76 -2.67 24.19 7.04
N THR A 77 -2.76 24.50 8.30
CA THR A 77 -3.15 25.83 8.74
C THR A 77 -2.26 26.26 9.90
N ARG A 78 -2.13 27.55 10.10
CA ARG A 78 -1.30 28.12 11.16
C ARG A 78 -2.07 29.20 11.91
N PHE A 79 -2.14 29.04 13.22
CA PHE A 79 -2.68 30.01 14.16
C PHE A 79 -1.57 30.50 15.09
N ARG A 80 -1.65 31.75 15.50
CA ARG A 80 -0.81 32.31 16.55
C ARG A 80 -1.66 32.76 17.69
N VAL A 81 -1.47 32.18 18.87
CA VAL A 81 -2.08 32.60 20.11
C VAL A 81 -1.16 33.62 20.78
N ASN A 82 -1.43 34.90 20.54
CA ASN A 82 -0.53 36.00 20.92
C ASN A 82 -0.25 36.06 22.44
N ARG A 83 -1.25 35.71 23.26
CA ARG A 83 -1.11 35.76 24.73
C ARG A 83 0.05 34.89 25.26
N PHE A 84 0.33 33.77 24.58
CA PHE A 84 1.37 32.83 25.01
C PHE A 84 2.50 32.71 24.00
N ASN A 85 2.54 33.58 22.99
CA ASN A 85 3.47 33.46 21.85
C ASN A 85 3.50 32.05 21.26
N LEU A 86 2.34 31.39 21.28
CA LEU A 86 2.19 29.98 20.86
C LEU A 86 1.79 29.92 19.39
N ASN A 87 2.58 29.25 18.58
CA ASN A 87 2.20 28.88 17.22
C ASN A 87 1.58 27.50 17.25
N VAL A 88 0.38 27.36 16.69
CA VAL A 88 -0.34 26.10 16.56
C VAL A 88 -0.53 25.83 15.07
N THR A 89 -0.08 24.67 14.62
CA THR A 89 -0.15 24.28 13.21
C THR A 89 -0.87 22.94 13.10
N PRO A 90 -2.23 22.95 13.04
CA PRO A 90 -2.98 21.76 12.67
C PRO A 90 -2.64 21.35 11.25
N ASN A 91 -2.62 20.05 11.02
CA ASN A 91 -2.40 19.46 9.70
C ASN A 91 -3.30 18.25 9.52
N ALA A 92 -3.72 18.03 8.29
CA ALA A 92 -4.42 16.83 7.87
C ALA A 92 -3.83 16.39 6.54
N ASN A 93 -3.71 15.10 6.34
CA ASN A 93 -3.29 14.54 5.07
C ASN A 93 -4.30 13.45 4.68
N TYR A 94 -4.83 13.57 3.47
CA TYR A 94 -5.65 12.54 2.85
C TYR A 94 -4.89 11.97 1.67
N GLU A 95 -4.87 10.65 1.57
CA GLU A 95 -4.20 9.89 0.52
C GLU A 95 -5.16 8.82 0.02
N SER A 96 -5.28 8.71 -1.29
CA SER A 96 -6.07 7.66 -1.94
C SER A 96 -5.28 7.08 -3.10
N THR A 97 -5.06 5.77 -3.07
CA THR A 97 -4.37 5.04 -4.13
C THR A 97 -5.39 4.20 -4.89
N TRP A 98 -5.47 4.40 -6.18
CA TRP A 98 -6.39 3.71 -7.09
C TRP A 98 -5.65 2.67 -7.90
N HIS A 99 -6.22 1.49 -7.98
CA HIS A 99 -5.71 0.36 -8.74
C HIS A 99 -6.79 -0.16 -9.69
N VAL A 100 -6.39 -0.71 -10.82
CA VAL A 100 -7.31 -1.36 -11.80
C VAL A 100 -7.40 -2.86 -11.61
N SER A 101 -6.66 -3.40 -10.68
CA SER A 101 -6.72 -4.81 -10.29
C SER A 101 -6.45 -4.95 -8.79
N THR A 102 -6.88 -6.06 -8.23
CA THR A 102 -6.49 -6.47 -6.88
C THR A 102 -6.10 -7.94 -6.90
N ARG A 103 -5.23 -8.32 -5.96
CA ARG A 103 -4.79 -9.69 -5.79
C ARG A 103 -5.58 -10.35 -4.69
N ARG A 104 -6.16 -11.49 -4.98
CA ARG A 104 -6.82 -12.34 -4.01
C ARG A 104 -5.88 -13.48 -3.64
N LEU A 105 -5.52 -13.55 -2.37
CA LEU A 105 -4.79 -14.68 -1.84
C LEU A 105 -5.77 -15.75 -1.35
N SER A 106 -5.55 -16.97 -1.76
CA SER A 106 -6.19 -18.16 -1.22
C SER A 106 -5.13 -19.18 -0.86
N VAL A 107 -5.44 -20.05 0.10
CA VAL A 107 -4.57 -21.16 0.48
C VAL A 107 -5.24 -22.44 0.00
N ASN A 108 -4.58 -23.13 -0.91
CA ASN A 108 -4.96 -24.48 -1.29
C ASN A 108 -4.25 -25.45 -0.36
N ARG A 109 -5.02 -26.24 0.40
CA ARG A 109 -4.51 -27.26 1.28
C ARG A 109 -4.57 -28.60 0.60
N ASP A 110 -3.42 -29.15 0.27
CA ASP A 110 -3.27 -30.50 -0.22
C ASP A 110 -2.91 -31.42 0.96
N THR A 111 -3.72 -32.45 1.14
CA THR A 111 -3.54 -33.43 2.24
C THR A 111 -3.33 -34.78 1.61
N THR A 112 -2.15 -35.35 1.81
CA THR A 112 -1.83 -36.73 1.44
C THR A 112 -2.08 -37.66 2.61
N PHE A 113 -2.62 -38.83 2.31
CA PHE A 113 -2.91 -39.86 3.30
C PHE A 113 -1.99 -41.07 3.12
N THR A 114 -1.64 -41.73 4.17
CA THR A 114 -0.99 -43.03 4.16
C THR A 114 -1.96 -44.13 3.74
N ASP A 115 -1.46 -45.34 3.41
CA ASP A 115 -2.29 -46.50 3.04
C ASP A 115 -3.26 -46.90 4.17
N ASP A 116 -2.96 -46.55 5.40
CA ASP A 116 -3.80 -46.82 6.58
C ASP A 116 -4.86 -45.72 6.81
N GLY A 117 -4.91 -44.68 5.93
CA GLY A 117 -5.88 -43.61 6.01
C GLY A 117 -5.51 -42.48 6.99
N GLU A 118 -4.31 -42.51 7.57
CA GLU A 118 -3.81 -41.41 8.40
C GLU A 118 -3.23 -40.29 7.54
N ILE A 119 -3.20 -39.07 8.06
CA ILE A 119 -2.62 -37.92 7.36
C ILE A 119 -1.10 -38.07 7.33
N ASP A 120 -0.54 -38.29 6.15
CA ASP A 120 0.90 -38.33 5.91
C ASP A 120 1.51 -36.93 5.86
N ARG A 121 0.95 -36.06 5.04
CA ARG A 121 1.45 -34.70 4.86
C ARG A 121 0.35 -33.70 4.55
N ILE A 122 0.46 -32.53 5.12
CA ILE A 122 -0.35 -31.35 4.76
C ILE A 122 0.60 -30.35 4.10
N ARG A 123 0.29 -29.94 2.89
CA ARG A 123 0.98 -28.87 2.17
C ARG A 123 0.00 -27.73 1.93
N ASP A 124 0.33 -26.58 2.45
CA ASP A 124 -0.41 -25.35 2.19
C ASP A 124 0.31 -24.58 1.06
N GLU A 125 -0.35 -24.44 -0.07
CA GLU A 125 0.11 -23.66 -1.21
C GLU A 125 -0.68 -22.35 -1.30
N GLN A 126 0.01 -21.22 -1.30
CA GLN A 126 -0.64 -19.94 -1.53
C GLN A 126 -0.85 -19.73 -3.01
N VAL A 127 -2.12 -19.57 -3.40
CA VAL A 127 -2.52 -19.26 -4.76
C VAL A 127 -2.94 -17.79 -4.82
N GLU A 128 -2.33 -17.06 -5.73
CA GLU A 128 -2.64 -15.67 -5.99
C GLU A 128 -3.47 -15.55 -7.27
N GLU A 129 -4.66 -14.99 -7.14
CA GLU A 129 -5.58 -14.74 -8.25
C GLU A 129 -5.74 -13.23 -8.44
N VAL A 130 -5.48 -12.75 -9.65
CA VAL A 130 -5.67 -11.36 -10.02
C VAL A 130 -7.11 -11.12 -10.41
N THR A 131 -7.78 -10.24 -9.69
CA THR A 131 -9.15 -9.82 -9.99
C THR A 131 -9.13 -8.42 -10.60
N PRO A 132 -9.50 -8.25 -11.88
CA PRO A 132 -9.61 -6.94 -12.49
C PRO A 132 -10.79 -6.16 -11.91
N GLY A 133 -10.64 -4.83 -11.84
CA GLY A 133 -11.67 -3.96 -11.33
C GLY A 133 -11.05 -2.67 -10.77
N PHE A 134 -11.91 -1.74 -10.40
CA PHE A 134 -11.46 -0.51 -9.75
C PHE A 134 -11.43 -0.70 -8.23
N PHE A 135 -10.28 -0.47 -7.64
CA PHE A 135 -10.04 -0.55 -6.21
C PHE A 135 -9.40 0.74 -5.72
N ALA A 136 -9.87 1.23 -4.59
CA ALA A 136 -9.36 2.45 -3.99
C ALA A 136 -9.00 2.20 -2.53
N GLU A 137 -7.72 2.29 -2.22
CA GLU A 137 -7.24 2.39 -0.85
C GLU A 137 -7.31 3.85 -0.40
N ARG A 138 -7.78 4.07 0.82
CA ARG A 138 -7.92 5.41 1.40
C ARG A 138 -7.26 5.47 2.75
N ARG A 139 -6.45 6.50 2.96
CA ARG A 139 -5.75 6.72 4.22
C ARG A 139 -5.87 8.19 4.58
N PHE A 140 -5.94 8.47 5.87
CA PHE A 140 -5.84 9.84 6.33
C PHE A 140 -5.08 9.90 7.65
N SER A 141 -4.50 11.04 7.91
CA SER A 141 -3.90 11.36 9.19
C SER A 141 -4.20 12.78 9.55
N VAL A 142 -4.36 13.04 10.85
CA VAL A 142 -4.53 14.37 11.40
C VAL A 142 -3.47 14.61 12.46
N GLY A 143 -3.03 15.83 12.58
CA GLY A 143 -2.03 16.18 13.56
C GLY A 143 -2.08 17.63 13.97
N VAL A 144 -1.36 17.94 15.01
CA VAL A 144 -1.14 19.31 15.47
C VAL A 144 0.30 19.45 15.94
N ASN A 145 0.97 20.48 15.45
CA ASN A 145 2.28 20.88 15.92
C ASN A 145 2.13 22.20 16.67
N THR A 146 2.69 22.28 17.87
CA THR A 146 2.71 23.50 18.65
C THR A 146 4.13 23.87 18.98
N SER A 147 4.45 25.16 18.88
CA SER A 147 5.74 25.70 19.26
C SER A 147 5.59 27.06 19.92
N THR A 148 6.39 27.30 20.92
CA THR A 148 6.47 28.61 21.56
C THR A 148 7.93 28.99 21.77
N GLU A 149 8.14 30.24 22.09
CA GLU A 149 9.46 30.77 22.40
C GLU A 149 9.40 31.56 23.70
N ALA A 150 10.19 31.15 24.67
CA ALA A 150 10.34 31.81 25.95
C ALA A 150 11.77 32.35 26.11
N PHE A 151 11.87 33.53 26.65
CA PHE A 151 13.15 34.17 26.96
C PHE A 151 13.26 34.35 28.47
N GLY A 152 14.39 33.97 29.04
CA GLY A 152 14.80 34.29 30.39
C GLY A 152 16.06 35.16 30.36
N THR A 153 16.05 36.21 31.13
CA THR A 153 17.30 37.01 31.31
C THR A 153 17.66 36.90 32.77
N PHE A 154 18.85 36.40 33.02
CA PHE A 154 19.44 36.31 34.37
C PHE A 154 20.50 37.38 34.50
N PRO A 155 20.38 38.29 35.45
CA PRO A 155 21.48 39.22 35.73
C PRO A 155 22.68 38.45 36.26
N LEU A 156 23.79 38.56 35.58
CA LEU A 156 25.03 37.90 35.94
C LEU A 156 26.16 38.96 35.90
N ALA A 157 26.52 39.49 37.04
CA ALA A 157 27.58 40.49 37.19
C ALA A 157 28.90 39.75 37.45
N VAL A 158 29.52 39.16 36.39
CA VAL A 158 30.82 38.49 36.49
C VAL A 158 31.75 39.02 35.40
N GLY A 159 32.73 39.82 35.79
CA GLY A 159 33.67 40.43 34.87
C GLY A 159 32.98 41.35 33.84
N PRO A 160 33.23 41.19 32.53
CA PRO A 160 32.63 42.00 31.47
C PRO A 160 31.17 41.60 31.13
N PHE A 161 30.61 40.60 31.80
CA PHE A 161 29.26 40.09 31.50
C PHE A 161 28.21 40.76 32.41
N GLU A 162 27.24 41.42 31.80
CA GLU A 162 26.14 42.09 32.51
C GLU A 162 24.88 41.22 32.68
N GLY A 163 24.81 40.10 31.92
CA GLY A 163 23.68 39.16 32.00
C GLY A 163 23.77 38.02 31.05
N LEU A 164 23.02 36.95 31.35
CA LEU A 164 22.83 35.77 30.48
C LEU A 164 21.41 35.77 29.97
N ARG A 165 21.22 35.79 28.65
CA ARG A 165 19.94 35.61 28.02
C ARG A 165 19.76 34.16 27.59
N HIS A 166 18.80 33.47 28.18
CA HIS A 166 18.43 32.13 27.81
C HIS A 166 17.19 32.12 26.92
N ARG A 167 17.22 31.31 25.86
CA ARG A 167 16.09 31.15 24.91
C ARG A 167 15.72 29.70 24.86
N ILE A 168 14.46 29.40 25.16
CA ILE A 168 13.88 28.07 25.14
C ILE A 168 12.81 28.02 24.05
N ARG A 169 12.86 27.01 23.17
CA ARG A 169 11.88 26.79 22.11
C ARG A 169 11.27 25.39 22.24
N PRO A 170 10.34 25.18 23.15
CA PRO A 170 9.63 23.93 23.24
C PRO A 170 8.75 23.71 22.01
N ASN A 171 8.72 22.46 21.56
CA ASN A 171 7.89 22.00 20.45
C ASN A 171 7.16 20.72 20.89
N LEU A 172 5.85 20.65 20.65
CA LEU A 172 5.02 19.49 20.90
C LEU A 172 4.30 19.11 19.61
N SER A 173 4.44 17.85 19.22
CA SER A 173 3.78 17.27 18.06
C SER A 173 2.83 16.16 18.49
N PHE A 174 1.64 16.17 17.96
CA PHE A 174 0.69 15.07 18.04
C PHE A 174 0.27 14.67 16.63
N ARG A 175 0.23 13.37 16.35
CA ARG A 175 -0.30 12.83 15.09
C ARG A 175 -1.15 11.61 15.38
N TYR A 176 -2.29 11.55 14.73
CA TYR A 176 -3.20 10.42 14.76
C TYR A 176 -3.38 9.89 13.33
N SER A 177 -3.22 8.58 13.17
CA SER A 177 -3.54 7.86 11.95
C SER A 177 -4.30 6.60 12.33
N PRO A 178 -5.52 6.38 11.83
CA PRO A 178 -6.28 5.17 12.11
C PRO A 178 -5.55 3.92 11.63
N ASN A 179 -5.87 2.79 12.25
CA ASN A 179 -5.44 1.49 11.73
C ASN A 179 -6.36 1.08 10.57
N PHE A 180 -5.95 1.36 9.34
CA PHE A 180 -6.70 1.05 8.13
C PHE A 180 -6.77 -0.44 7.79
N ASN A 181 -5.97 -1.28 8.45
CA ASN A 181 -6.06 -2.73 8.34
C ASN A 181 -7.23 -3.32 9.14
N ALA A 182 -7.93 -2.50 9.93
CA ALA A 182 -9.13 -2.96 10.61
C ALA A 182 -10.25 -3.25 9.59
N SER A 183 -11.01 -4.32 9.84
CA SER A 183 -12.09 -4.78 8.94
C SER A 183 -13.16 -3.72 8.65
N PHE A 184 -13.35 -2.77 9.57
CA PHE A 184 -14.24 -1.65 9.43
C PHE A 184 -13.98 -0.80 8.17
N TRP A 185 -12.71 -0.68 7.76
CA TRP A 185 -12.34 0.14 6.59
C TRP A 185 -12.52 -0.58 5.25
N GLY A 186 -12.73 -1.90 5.26
CA GLY A 186 -12.94 -2.70 4.05
C GLY A 186 -11.71 -2.81 3.13
N GLN A 187 -10.53 -2.37 3.59
CA GLN A 187 -9.30 -2.37 2.78
C GLN A 187 -8.53 -3.68 2.86
N THR A 188 -8.87 -4.53 3.83
CA THR A 188 -8.26 -5.84 3.99
C THR A 188 -9.29 -6.94 3.88
N ARG A 189 -8.91 -8.07 3.31
CA ARG A 189 -9.75 -9.25 3.19
C ARG A 189 -9.23 -10.37 4.09
N VAL A 190 -10.14 -11.23 4.52
CA VAL A 190 -9.79 -12.43 5.29
C VAL A 190 -9.22 -13.46 4.32
N LEU A 191 -8.03 -13.96 4.61
CA LEU A 191 -7.44 -15.10 3.90
C LEU A 191 -8.28 -16.33 4.20
N ARG A 192 -8.73 -17.04 3.16
CA ARG A 192 -9.55 -18.24 3.27
C ARG A 192 -8.86 -19.42 2.60
N ASP A 193 -9.07 -20.59 3.16
CA ASP A 193 -8.65 -21.86 2.54
C ASP A 193 -9.60 -22.25 1.37
N SER A 194 -9.26 -23.34 0.71
CA SER A 194 -10.07 -23.91 -0.40
C SER A 194 -11.49 -24.30 -0.01
N LEU A 195 -11.77 -24.50 1.28
CA LEU A 195 -13.08 -24.82 1.83
C LEU A 195 -13.85 -23.58 2.28
N GLY A 196 -13.24 -22.37 2.12
CA GLY A 196 -13.83 -21.10 2.53
C GLY A 196 -13.66 -20.74 4.00
N ASN A 197 -12.96 -21.54 4.79
CA ASN A 197 -12.70 -21.27 6.21
C ASN A 197 -11.61 -20.19 6.36
N PRO A 198 -11.68 -19.33 7.39
CA PRO A 198 -10.65 -18.34 7.64
C PRO A 198 -9.35 -19.02 8.10
N VAL A 199 -8.25 -18.73 7.40
CA VAL A 199 -6.91 -19.17 7.81
C VAL A 199 -6.51 -18.41 9.08
N ARG A 200 -5.97 -19.13 10.05
CA ARG A 200 -5.53 -18.57 11.34
C ARG A 200 -4.03 -18.72 11.49
N THR A 201 -3.42 -17.73 12.13
CA THR A 201 -2.02 -17.77 12.58
C THR A 201 -1.86 -18.74 13.75
N ALA A 202 -0.63 -19.08 14.11
CA ALA A 202 -0.34 -19.97 15.24
C ALA A 202 -0.90 -19.47 16.59
N ASP A 203 -1.07 -18.15 16.74
CA ASP A 203 -1.69 -17.49 17.91
C ASP A 203 -3.23 -17.36 17.78
N GLY A 204 -3.84 -18.03 16.79
CA GLY A 204 -5.28 -18.13 16.60
C GLY A 204 -5.95 -16.93 15.94
N ARG A 205 -5.20 -15.90 15.54
CA ARG A 205 -5.73 -14.72 14.86
C ARG A 205 -6.06 -15.02 13.40
N VAL A 206 -7.13 -14.41 12.90
CA VAL A 206 -7.51 -14.52 11.49
C VAL A 206 -6.50 -13.78 10.63
N GLN A 207 -5.90 -14.47 9.67
CA GLN A 207 -5.01 -13.86 8.69
C GLN A 207 -5.79 -12.98 7.71
N ARG A 208 -5.20 -11.82 7.38
CA ARG A 208 -5.75 -10.85 6.43
C ARG A 208 -4.67 -10.43 5.44
N TYR A 209 -5.08 -9.99 4.27
CA TYR A 209 -4.20 -9.49 3.19
C TYR A 209 -4.80 -8.25 2.58
#